data_c39cce913c943097634e476e2cd66a37
#
_entry.id   c39cce913c943097634e476e2cd66a37
#
_cell.length_a   1.000
_cell.length_b   1.000
_cell.length_c   1.000
_cell.angle_alpha   90.00
_cell.angle_beta   90.00
_cell.angle_gamma   90.00
#
_symmetry.space_group_name_H-M   'P 1'
#
loop_
_entity.id
_entity.type
_entity.pdbx_description
1 polymer ?
#
loop_
_entity_poly.entity_id
_entity_poly.type
_entity_poly.pdbx_seq_one_letter_code
_entity_poly.pdbx_strand_id
1 'polypeptide(L)'
;MKKYIFFVLISTTIYSQDFQKNKNLDSLADIFSLEEVTVNALRAQKDTPVPFINISKKDLEKVNLAQDLPTLLKNTPSVLTTSDSGSGIGYSSIRVRGSDQSRVNVTINGIPYNDSESMSVYWVNLPDFASSIESIQIQRGVGTSTNGSAAFGGSINILTNAASDKASFEINNTLGSFNTVKNSVGFSTGFINDKFELSGRLS
;
A
#
# COMPACT_ATOMS: atom_id res chain seq x y z
N MET A 1 45.21 -3.37 15.71
CA MET A 1 44.81 -1.96 15.58
C MET A 1 43.32 -1.86 15.84
N LYS A 2 42.93 -1.34 17.00
CA LYS A 2 41.51 -1.20 17.42
C LYS A 2 40.96 0.10 16.84
N LYS A 3 39.97 0.02 15.92
CA LYS A 3 39.22 1.17 15.44
C LYS A 3 38.05 1.43 16.41
N TYR A 4 38.14 2.52 17.17
CA TYR A 4 37.04 3.00 18.00
C TYR A 4 36.10 3.82 17.10
N ILE A 5 34.84 3.35 16.96
CA ILE A 5 33.76 4.11 16.33
C ILE A 5 33.23 5.04 17.42
N PHE A 6 33.44 6.33 17.23
CA PHE A 6 32.95 7.37 18.13
C PHE A 6 31.51 7.72 17.75
N PHE A 7 30.56 7.31 18.57
CA PHE A 7 29.14 7.66 18.42
C PHE A 7 28.93 9.04 19.07
N VAL A 8 28.81 10.09 18.25
CA VAL A 8 28.48 11.43 18.75
C VAL A 8 26.98 11.53 18.92
N LEU A 9 26.52 11.46 20.16
CA LEU A 9 25.14 11.74 20.55
C LEU A 9 24.95 13.26 20.61
N ILE A 10 24.31 13.83 19.61
CA ILE A 10 23.90 15.24 19.62
C ILE A 10 22.57 15.31 20.37
N SER A 11 22.62 15.69 21.64
CA SER A 11 21.45 16.04 22.44
C SER A 11 21.05 17.50 22.16
N THR A 12 20.05 17.69 21.31
CA THR A 12 19.40 19.01 21.16
C THR A 12 18.27 19.13 22.18
N THR A 13 18.46 19.95 23.18
CA THR A 13 17.39 20.37 24.11
C THR A 13 16.50 21.38 23.38
N ILE A 14 15.29 20.95 23.02
CA ILE A 14 14.25 21.83 22.46
C ILE A 14 13.54 22.49 23.64
N TYR A 15 13.75 23.79 23.83
CA TYR A 15 12.93 24.58 24.72
C TYR A 15 11.56 24.81 24.07
N SER A 16 10.53 24.17 24.60
CA SER A 16 9.15 24.47 24.28
C SER A 16 8.75 25.78 24.94
N GLN A 17 8.42 26.80 24.16
CA GLN A 17 7.76 28.00 24.66
C GLN A 17 6.29 27.71 24.85
N ASP A 18 5.79 27.86 26.08
CA ASP A 18 4.38 27.84 26.41
C ASP A 18 3.63 28.94 25.64
N PHE A 19 2.90 28.55 24.60
CA PHE A 19 2.00 29.44 23.89
C PHE A 19 0.67 29.53 24.68
N GLN A 20 0.42 30.67 25.29
CA GLN A 20 -0.82 30.92 26.03
C GLN A 20 -2.03 30.67 25.11
N LYS A 21 -2.85 29.71 25.50
CA LYS A 21 -4.08 29.29 24.84
C LYS A 21 -5.13 30.39 24.90
N ASN A 22 -5.29 31.13 23.81
CA ASN A 22 -6.32 32.14 23.65
C ASN A 22 -7.68 31.46 23.42
N LYS A 23 -8.55 31.49 24.42
CA LYS A 23 -9.77 30.67 24.59
C LYS A 23 -10.95 31.07 23.68
N ASN A 24 -10.77 31.99 22.73
CA ASN A 24 -11.87 32.57 21.95
C ASN A 24 -11.84 32.26 20.43
N LEU A 25 -11.09 31.24 19.99
CA LEU A 25 -11.09 30.80 18.58
C LEU A 25 -11.69 29.39 18.36
N ASP A 26 -12.22 28.78 19.40
CA ASP A 26 -12.75 27.40 19.34
C ASP A 26 -14.14 27.29 18.64
N SER A 27 -14.71 28.37 18.11
CA SER A 27 -16.02 28.30 17.46
C SER A 27 -16.00 28.24 15.92
N LEU A 28 -14.82 28.17 15.29
CA LEU A 28 -14.70 28.08 13.82
C LEU A 28 -13.87 26.88 13.34
N ALA A 29 -13.50 25.97 14.21
CA ALA A 29 -12.72 24.80 13.89
C ALA A 29 -13.54 23.49 14.08
N ASP A 30 -14.81 23.48 13.74
CA ASP A 30 -15.39 22.27 13.16
C ASP A 30 -14.77 22.11 11.77
N ILE A 31 -13.48 21.81 11.75
CA ILE A 31 -12.85 21.22 10.58
C ILE A 31 -13.55 19.87 10.45
N PHE A 32 -14.55 19.83 9.57
CA PHE A 32 -15.06 18.57 9.05
C PHE A 32 -13.83 17.81 8.59
N SER A 33 -13.41 16.80 9.30
CA SER A 33 -12.52 15.80 8.77
C SER A 33 -13.31 15.20 7.59
N LEU A 34 -12.98 15.66 6.39
CA LEU A 34 -13.46 15.00 5.18
C LEU A 34 -12.86 13.60 5.27
N GLU A 35 -13.65 12.63 5.74
CA GLU A 35 -13.31 11.24 5.54
C GLU A 35 -12.90 11.08 4.08
N GLU A 36 -11.89 10.28 3.82
CA GLU A 36 -11.30 10.00 2.51
C GLU A 36 -12.33 9.52 1.46
N VAL A 37 -13.26 10.40 1.11
CA VAL A 37 -14.38 10.12 0.19
C VAL A 37 -13.86 9.80 -1.22
N THR A 38 -12.73 10.38 -1.60
CA THR A 38 -12.17 10.27 -2.96
C THR A 38 -11.70 8.84 -3.28
N VAL A 39 -11.17 8.12 -2.30
CA VAL A 39 -10.64 6.77 -2.53
C VAL A 39 -11.76 5.73 -2.64
N ASN A 40 -12.87 5.95 -1.95
CA ASN A 40 -14.04 5.07 -2.01
C ASN A 40 -14.80 5.19 -3.34
N ALA A 41 -14.72 6.32 -4.04
CA ALA A 41 -15.43 6.53 -5.31
C ALA A 41 -14.99 5.59 -6.44
N LEU A 42 -13.74 5.10 -6.41
CA LEU A 42 -13.20 4.16 -7.40
C LEU A 42 -13.51 2.70 -7.06
N ARG A 43 -13.94 2.41 -5.83
CA ARG A 43 -14.21 1.06 -5.36
C ARG A 43 -15.66 0.68 -5.55
N ALA A 44 -15.87 -0.54 -6.05
CA ALA A 44 -17.19 -1.13 -6.10
C ALA A 44 -17.70 -1.41 -4.69
N GLN A 45 -18.95 -1.07 -4.44
CA GLN A 45 -19.68 -1.37 -3.22
C GLN A 45 -20.60 -2.58 -3.43
N LYS A 46 -21.23 -3.08 -2.38
CA LYS A 46 -22.08 -4.29 -2.46
C LYS A 46 -23.26 -4.16 -3.41
N ASP A 47 -23.76 -2.96 -3.62
CA ASP A 47 -24.84 -2.60 -4.51
C ASP A 47 -24.40 -2.30 -5.94
N THR A 48 -23.07 -2.23 -6.18
CA THR A 48 -22.50 -2.00 -7.50
C THR A 48 -22.63 -3.28 -8.33
N PRO A 49 -23.22 -3.25 -9.54
CA PRO A 49 -23.43 -4.44 -10.37
C PRO A 49 -22.15 -4.88 -11.10
N VAL A 50 -21.03 -4.93 -10.40
CA VAL A 50 -19.71 -5.32 -10.91
C VAL A 50 -19.15 -6.43 -10.02
N PRO A 51 -18.66 -7.54 -10.56
CA PRO A 51 -18.02 -8.58 -9.76
C PRO A 51 -16.67 -8.10 -9.26
N PHE A 52 -16.50 -8.05 -7.95
CA PHE A 52 -15.25 -7.64 -7.30
C PHE A 52 -14.86 -8.58 -6.15
N ILE A 53 -13.61 -8.49 -5.76
CA ILE A 53 -13.05 -9.19 -4.59
C ILE A 53 -12.22 -8.18 -3.80
N ASN A 54 -12.42 -8.15 -2.49
CA ASN A 54 -11.59 -7.40 -1.57
C ASN A 54 -10.61 -8.36 -0.90
N ILE A 55 -9.35 -7.97 -0.83
CA ILE A 55 -8.27 -8.67 -0.15
C ILE A 55 -7.78 -7.74 0.95
N SER A 56 -7.87 -8.17 2.19
CA SER A 56 -7.46 -7.38 3.35
C SER A 56 -5.97 -7.50 3.62
N LYS A 57 -5.42 -6.57 4.40
CA LYS A 57 -4.05 -6.62 4.93
C LYS A 57 -3.75 -7.98 5.58
N LYS A 58 -4.66 -8.48 6.42
CA LYS A 58 -4.52 -9.79 7.10
C LYS A 58 -4.41 -10.96 6.13
N ASP A 59 -5.07 -10.90 4.98
CA ASP A 59 -4.98 -11.97 3.98
C ASP A 59 -3.67 -11.87 3.20
N LEU A 60 -3.20 -10.66 2.92
CA LEU A 60 -1.89 -10.44 2.30
C LEU A 60 -0.75 -10.89 3.22
N GLU A 61 -0.79 -10.55 4.50
CA GLU A 61 0.23 -10.93 5.49
C GLU A 61 0.46 -12.44 5.56
N LYS A 62 -0.61 -13.24 5.45
CA LYS A 62 -0.53 -14.72 5.47
C LYS A 62 0.29 -15.30 4.32
N VAL A 63 0.33 -14.61 3.18
CA VAL A 63 0.97 -15.10 1.94
C VAL A 63 2.18 -14.29 1.54
N ASN A 64 2.48 -13.19 2.22
CA ASN A 64 3.58 -12.29 1.89
C ASN A 64 4.93 -12.85 2.35
N LEU A 65 5.55 -13.65 1.50
CA LEU A 65 6.86 -14.26 1.71
C LEU A 65 7.96 -13.54 0.89
N ALA A 66 7.89 -12.22 0.76
CA ALA A 66 8.79 -11.37 -0.04
C ALA A 66 8.62 -11.49 -1.56
N GLN A 67 7.52 -12.05 -2.03
CA GLN A 67 7.20 -12.14 -3.45
C GLN A 67 6.54 -10.86 -3.95
N ASP A 68 6.62 -10.63 -5.27
CA ASP A 68 5.96 -9.51 -5.92
C ASP A 68 4.43 -9.58 -5.77
N LEU A 69 3.78 -8.44 -5.79
CA LEU A 69 2.34 -8.34 -5.59
C LEU A 69 1.52 -9.23 -6.54
N PRO A 70 1.81 -9.37 -7.85
CA PRO A 70 1.11 -10.31 -8.71
C PRO A 70 1.09 -11.74 -8.16
N THR A 71 2.22 -12.22 -7.65
CA THR A 71 2.34 -13.59 -7.13
C THR A 71 1.44 -13.82 -5.92
N LEU A 72 1.27 -12.80 -5.05
CA LEU A 72 0.37 -12.88 -3.90
C LEU A 72 -1.11 -12.97 -4.31
N LEU A 73 -1.44 -12.47 -5.51
CA LEU A 73 -2.80 -12.45 -6.04
C LEU A 73 -3.15 -13.70 -6.87
N LYS A 74 -2.22 -14.65 -7.04
CA LYS A 74 -2.40 -15.85 -7.91
C LYS A 74 -3.60 -16.72 -7.56
N ASN A 75 -4.02 -16.72 -6.30
CA ASN A 75 -5.16 -17.51 -5.84
C ASN A 75 -6.51 -16.78 -6.01
N THR A 76 -6.49 -15.56 -6.59
CA THR A 76 -7.71 -14.80 -6.84
C THR A 76 -8.42 -15.32 -8.09
N PRO A 77 -9.72 -15.62 -8.04
CA PRO A 77 -10.47 -16.07 -9.21
C PRO A 77 -10.35 -15.12 -10.40
N SER A 78 -10.15 -15.69 -11.59
CA SER A 78 -9.96 -14.97 -12.87
C SER A 78 -8.69 -14.13 -12.96
N VAL A 79 -7.75 -14.31 -12.05
CA VAL A 79 -6.42 -13.70 -12.08
C VAL A 79 -5.40 -14.76 -12.47
N LEU A 80 -4.58 -14.47 -13.45
CA LEU A 80 -3.42 -15.26 -13.84
C LEU A 80 -2.17 -14.43 -13.66
N THR A 81 -1.17 -14.99 -13.03
CA THR A 81 0.11 -14.31 -12.79
C THR A 81 1.25 -15.08 -13.40
N THR A 82 2.23 -14.38 -13.93
CA THR A 82 3.46 -14.96 -14.46
C THR A 82 4.66 -14.29 -13.80
N SER A 83 5.74 -15.05 -13.66
CA SER A 83 7.03 -14.54 -13.18
C SER A 83 8.12 -15.15 -14.06
N ASP A 84 8.98 -14.31 -14.61
CA ASP A 84 10.05 -14.75 -15.51
C ASP A 84 11.09 -15.61 -14.77
N SER A 85 11.35 -15.29 -13.51
CA SER A 85 12.24 -16.07 -12.64
C SER A 85 11.62 -17.37 -12.11
N GLY A 86 10.29 -17.50 -12.18
CA GLY A 86 9.54 -18.59 -11.55
C GLY A 86 9.50 -18.52 -10.02
N SER A 87 10.31 -17.68 -9.38
CA SER A 87 10.34 -17.52 -7.91
C SER A 87 9.27 -16.58 -7.38
N GLY A 88 8.67 -15.78 -8.27
CA GLY A 88 7.71 -14.71 -7.90
C GLY A 88 8.39 -13.43 -7.45
N ILE A 89 9.69 -13.26 -7.72
CA ILE A 89 10.47 -12.05 -7.46
C ILE A 89 11.10 -11.60 -8.77
N GLY A 90 11.07 -10.30 -9.06
CA GLY A 90 11.63 -9.69 -10.27
C GLY A 90 10.56 -9.32 -11.28
N TYR A 91 10.76 -9.67 -12.56
CA TYR A 91 9.76 -9.36 -13.58
C TYR A 91 8.56 -10.30 -13.45
N SER A 92 7.45 -9.71 -13.05
CA SER A 92 6.17 -10.40 -12.90
C SER A 92 5.06 -9.64 -13.62
N SER A 93 4.04 -10.35 -14.07
CA SER A 93 2.88 -9.74 -14.71
C SER A 93 1.57 -10.35 -14.21
N ILE A 94 0.48 -9.61 -14.45
CA ILE A 94 -0.87 -10.01 -14.04
C ILE A 94 -1.82 -9.90 -15.22
N ARG A 95 -2.69 -10.88 -15.37
CA ARG A 95 -3.80 -10.88 -16.32
C ARG A 95 -5.11 -11.07 -15.58
N VAL A 96 -6.11 -10.32 -15.96
CA VAL A 96 -7.46 -10.45 -15.39
C VAL A 96 -8.43 -10.86 -16.52
N ARG A 97 -9.17 -11.97 -16.32
CA ARG A 97 -10.05 -12.54 -17.34
C ARG A 97 -9.35 -12.79 -18.69
N GLY A 98 -8.07 -13.16 -18.66
CA GLY A 98 -7.26 -13.39 -19.86
C GLY A 98 -6.78 -12.12 -20.57
N SER A 99 -7.22 -10.93 -20.15
CA SER A 99 -6.75 -9.67 -20.71
C SER A 99 -5.33 -9.39 -20.25
N ASP A 100 -4.52 -8.87 -21.15
CA ASP A 100 -3.15 -8.45 -20.89
C ASP A 100 -3.08 -7.32 -19.85
N GLN A 101 -1.93 -7.19 -19.17
CA GLN A 101 -1.75 -6.19 -18.12
C GLN A 101 -1.93 -4.75 -18.60
N SER A 102 -1.68 -4.46 -19.90
CA SER A 102 -1.92 -3.15 -20.48
C SER A 102 -3.41 -2.77 -20.56
N ARG A 103 -4.29 -3.74 -20.33
CA ARG A 103 -5.75 -3.60 -20.31
C ARG A 103 -6.34 -3.79 -18.90
N VAL A 104 -5.49 -3.71 -17.90
CA VAL A 104 -5.86 -3.76 -16.47
C VAL A 104 -5.43 -2.46 -15.83
N ASN A 105 -6.40 -1.66 -15.40
CA ASN A 105 -6.11 -0.42 -14.71
C ASN A 105 -5.65 -0.70 -13.27
N VAL A 106 -4.56 -0.10 -12.86
CA VAL A 106 -4.04 -0.18 -11.49
C VAL A 106 -4.00 1.20 -10.88
N THR A 107 -4.59 1.36 -9.72
CA THR A 107 -4.54 2.61 -8.96
C THR A 107 -3.95 2.38 -7.58
N ILE A 108 -3.16 3.33 -7.11
CA ILE A 108 -2.66 3.39 -5.74
C ILE A 108 -3.23 4.65 -5.10
N ASN A 109 -4.03 4.49 -4.06
CA ASN A 109 -4.76 5.58 -3.39
C ASN A 109 -5.56 6.45 -4.36
N GLY A 110 -6.18 5.82 -5.35
CA GLY A 110 -6.98 6.51 -6.37
C GLY A 110 -6.19 7.12 -7.53
N ILE A 111 -4.86 7.10 -7.48
CA ILE A 111 -3.99 7.64 -8.53
C ILE A 111 -3.62 6.51 -9.51
N PRO A 112 -3.85 6.68 -10.83
CA PRO A 112 -3.45 5.69 -11.83
C PRO A 112 -1.93 5.47 -11.80
N TYR A 113 -1.51 4.20 -11.79
CA TYR A 113 -0.11 3.80 -11.71
C TYR A 113 0.41 3.13 -13.00
N ASN A 114 -0.47 2.87 -13.95
CA ASN A 114 -0.05 2.35 -15.25
C ASN A 114 0.93 3.31 -15.92
N ASP A 115 2.01 2.78 -16.46
CA ASP A 115 2.97 3.54 -17.27
C ASP A 115 2.29 4.15 -18.50
N SER A 116 2.61 5.41 -18.83
CA SER A 116 1.92 6.15 -19.88
C SER A 116 2.27 5.69 -21.30
N GLU A 117 3.40 5.03 -21.49
CA GLU A 117 3.85 4.53 -22.79
C GLU A 117 3.35 3.10 -23.02
N SER A 118 3.67 2.19 -22.11
CA SER A 118 3.36 0.76 -22.24
C SER A 118 1.97 0.39 -21.73
N MET A 119 1.28 1.29 -21.03
CA MET A 119 0.01 1.03 -20.32
C MET A 119 0.11 -0.10 -19.29
N SER A 120 1.30 -0.56 -18.97
CA SER A 120 1.57 -1.68 -18.08
C SER A 120 2.07 -1.22 -16.72
N VAL A 121 2.12 -2.14 -15.75
CA VAL A 121 2.72 -1.89 -14.45
C VAL A 121 3.98 -2.73 -14.31
N TYR A 122 5.10 -2.08 -13.98
CA TYR A 122 6.38 -2.74 -13.71
C TYR A 122 6.48 -3.04 -12.22
N TRP A 123 5.96 -4.21 -11.82
CA TRP A 123 5.90 -4.62 -10.42
C TRP A 123 7.26 -4.74 -9.75
N VAL A 124 8.30 -5.00 -10.54
CA VAL A 124 9.71 -5.03 -10.07
C VAL A 124 10.15 -3.71 -9.44
N ASN A 125 9.52 -2.59 -9.78
CA ASN A 125 9.80 -1.29 -9.20
C ASN A 125 9.14 -1.08 -7.83
N LEU A 126 8.35 -2.05 -7.35
CA LEU A 126 7.60 -2.02 -6.10
C LEU A 126 8.00 -3.20 -5.18
N PRO A 127 9.30 -3.32 -4.80
CA PRO A 127 9.75 -4.41 -3.95
C PRO A 127 9.08 -4.34 -2.59
N ASP A 128 8.62 -5.50 -2.08
CA ASP A 128 7.91 -5.63 -0.80
C ASP A 128 6.75 -4.63 -0.59
N PHE A 129 6.13 -4.17 -1.67
CA PHE A 129 5.05 -3.19 -1.60
C PHE A 129 3.83 -3.74 -0.84
N ALA A 130 3.60 -5.05 -0.90
CA ALA A 130 2.51 -5.72 -0.20
C ALA A 130 2.48 -5.43 1.31
N SER A 131 3.64 -5.20 1.93
CA SER A 131 3.75 -4.85 3.35
C SER A 131 3.26 -3.43 3.69
N SER A 132 3.07 -2.59 2.67
CA SER A 132 2.51 -1.22 2.82
C SER A 132 1.04 -1.13 2.44
N ILE A 133 0.39 -2.25 2.11
CA ILE A 133 -0.98 -2.28 1.61
C ILE A 133 -1.95 -2.56 2.74
N GLU A 134 -2.97 -1.71 2.87
CA GLU A 134 -4.10 -1.92 3.76
C GLU A 134 -5.14 -2.85 3.14
N SER A 135 -5.46 -2.64 1.86
CA SER A 135 -6.41 -3.48 1.15
C SER A 135 -6.29 -3.35 -0.37
N ILE A 136 -6.66 -4.42 -1.07
CA ILE A 136 -6.74 -4.46 -2.52
C ILE A 136 -8.17 -4.80 -2.91
N GLN A 137 -8.73 -4.07 -3.86
CA GLN A 137 -9.94 -4.48 -4.54
C GLN A 137 -9.65 -4.80 -6.00
N ILE A 138 -10.03 -6.00 -6.43
CA ILE A 138 -9.94 -6.42 -7.82
C ILE A 138 -11.35 -6.45 -8.39
N GLN A 139 -11.64 -5.57 -9.33
CA GLN A 139 -12.86 -5.56 -10.12
C GLN A 139 -12.59 -6.28 -11.44
N ARG A 140 -13.48 -7.17 -11.83
CA ARG A 140 -13.31 -8.03 -13.00
C ARG A 140 -14.21 -7.59 -14.15
N GLY A 141 -13.60 -7.23 -15.28
CA GLY A 141 -14.27 -6.67 -16.45
C GLY A 141 -14.15 -5.15 -16.48
N VAL A 142 -14.90 -4.50 -17.36
CA VAL A 142 -14.81 -3.05 -17.63
C VAL A 142 -15.08 -2.15 -16.42
N GLY A 143 -15.60 -2.69 -15.32
CA GLY A 143 -15.82 -1.94 -14.10
C GLY A 143 -16.80 -0.79 -14.23
N THR A 144 -16.65 0.21 -13.35
CA THR A 144 -17.37 1.48 -13.43
C THR A 144 -16.62 2.47 -14.32
N SER A 145 -17.30 3.47 -14.85
CA SER A 145 -16.70 4.52 -15.70
C SER A 145 -15.57 5.29 -15.02
N THR A 146 -15.52 5.25 -13.71
CA THR A 146 -14.48 5.88 -12.89
C THR A 146 -13.10 5.23 -13.03
N ASN A 147 -13.01 3.99 -13.50
CA ASN A 147 -11.76 3.23 -13.63
C ASN A 147 -10.93 3.58 -14.89
N GLY A 148 -11.41 4.45 -15.75
CA GLY A 148 -10.69 4.92 -16.91
C GLY A 148 -10.64 3.92 -18.09
N SER A 149 -9.95 4.32 -19.17
CA SER A 149 -9.94 3.60 -20.45
C SER A 149 -9.16 2.29 -20.43
N ALA A 150 -8.19 2.13 -19.54
CA ALA A 150 -7.37 0.91 -19.43
C ALA A 150 -8.10 -0.25 -18.74
N ALA A 151 -9.27 -0.03 -18.14
CA ALA A 151 -10.01 -1.00 -17.34
C ALA A 151 -10.86 -1.98 -18.17
N PHE A 152 -10.37 -2.46 -19.32
CA PHE A 152 -11.10 -3.40 -20.17
C PHE A 152 -11.15 -4.81 -19.55
N GLY A 153 -10.03 -5.31 -19.09
CA GLY A 153 -9.94 -6.64 -18.44
C GLY A 153 -10.36 -6.62 -16.98
N GLY A 154 -10.08 -5.52 -16.32
CA GLY A 154 -10.36 -5.31 -14.90
C GLY A 154 -9.66 -4.09 -14.34
N SER A 155 -9.90 -3.83 -13.06
CA SER A 155 -9.16 -2.81 -12.31
C SER A 155 -8.68 -3.36 -10.97
N ILE A 156 -7.52 -2.91 -10.55
CA ILE A 156 -6.87 -3.24 -9.27
C ILE A 156 -6.70 -1.94 -8.49
N ASN A 157 -7.50 -1.76 -7.46
CA ASN A 157 -7.49 -0.57 -6.62
C ASN A 157 -6.79 -0.89 -5.30
N ILE A 158 -5.61 -0.32 -5.10
CA ILE A 158 -4.74 -0.53 -3.94
C ILE A 158 -4.88 0.65 -2.99
N LEU A 159 -5.13 0.36 -1.73
CA LEU A 159 -5.02 1.33 -0.63
C LEU A 159 -3.80 1.00 0.19
N THR A 160 -2.97 1.98 0.43
CA THR A 160 -1.85 1.87 1.37
C THR A 160 -2.32 2.07 2.80
N ASN A 161 -1.48 1.67 3.76
CA ASN A 161 -1.79 1.84 5.19
C ASN A 161 -2.16 3.30 5.47
N ALA A 162 -3.30 3.50 6.10
CA ALA A 162 -3.72 4.79 6.64
C ALA A 162 -2.95 5.12 7.93
N ALA A 163 -3.05 6.36 8.35
CA ALA A 163 -2.54 6.80 9.64
C ALA A 163 -3.14 5.97 10.79
N SER A 164 -2.33 5.65 11.78
CA SER A 164 -2.71 4.81 12.91
C SER A 164 -2.97 5.65 14.16
N ASP A 165 -4.07 5.39 14.86
CA ASP A 165 -4.37 6.02 16.15
C ASP A 165 -3.40 5.56 17.26
N LYS A 166 -2.74 4.42 17.08
CA LYS A 166 -1.93 3.79 18.12
C LYS A 166 -0.47 3.65 17.66
N ALA A 167 0.42 3.92 18.60
CA ALA A 167 1.84 3.59 18.42
C ALA A 167 2.00 2.08 18.20
N SER A 168 2.81 1.73 17.20
CA SER A 168 3.11 0.33 16.88
C SER A 168 4.56 0.15 16.48
N PHE A 169 5.06 -1.04 16.73
CA PHE A 169 6.38 -1.46 16.29
C PHE A 169 6.29 -2.90 15.79
N GLU A 170 6.77 -3.14 14.61
CA GLU A 170 6.72 -4.44 13.93
C GLU A 170 8.11 -4.89 13.50
N ILE A 171 8.41 -6.17 13.74
CA ILE A 171 9.58 -6.84 13.17
C ILE A 171 9.09 -8.09 12.45
N ASN A 172 9.35 -8.18 11.17
CA ASN A 172 9.00 -9.34 10.36
C ASN A 172 10.27 -9.96 9.78
N ASN A 173 10.47 -11.25 10.05
CA ASN A 173 11.56 -12.04 9.50
C ASN A 173 10.98 -13.24 8.77
N THR A 174 11.36 -13.42 7.52
CA THR A 174 10.92 -14.52 6.68
C THR A 174 12.13 -15.26 6.14
N LEU A 175 12.09 -16.59 6.21
CA LEU A 175 13.06 -17.47 5.60
C LEU A 175 12.34 -18.36 4.58
N GLY A 176 12.91 -18.48 3.40
CA GLY A 176 12.34 -19.27 2.31
C GLY A 176 13.35 -20.19 1.64
N SER A 177 12.88 -20.98 0.68
CA SER A 177 13.73 -21.79 -0.19
C SER A 177 14.67 -20.90 -1.02
N PHE A 178 15.70 -21.51 -1.59
CA PHE A 178 16.71 -20.84 -2.41
C PHE A 178 17.42 -19.66 -1.71
N ASN A 179 17.64 -19.77 -0.40
CA ASN A 179 18.27 -18.73 0.44
C ASN A 179 17.48 -17.40 0.44
N THR A 180 16.18 -17.45 0.22
CA THR A 180 15.34 -16.26 0.34
C THR A 180 15.25 -15.84 1.80
N VAL A 181 15.68 -14.62 2.07
CA VAL A 181 15.59 -13.98 3.39
C VAL A 181 14.92 -12.63 3.24
N LYS A 182 13.94 -12.37 4.08
CA LYS A 182 13.32 -11.04 4.19
C LYS A 182 13.38 -10.62 5.65
N ASN A 183 13.86 -9.41 5.90
CA ASN A 183 13.80 -8.76 7.19
C ASN A 183 13.15 -7.40 7.02
N SER A 184 12.16 -7.08 7.83
CA SER A 184 11.56 -5.75 7.83
C SER A 184 11.28 -5.26 9.23
N VAL A 185 11.46 -3.96 9.41
CA VAL A 185 11.16 -3.24 10.64
C VAL A 185 10.23 -2.09 10.30
N GLY A 186 9.10 -2.03 10.97
CA GLY A 186 8.12 -0.98 10.83
C GLY A 186 7.86 -0.30 12.17
N PHE A 187 7.54 0.99 12.15
CA PHE A 187 7.10 1.71 13.32
C PHE A 187 6.06 2.76 12.95
N SER A 188 5.19 3.06 13.89
CA SER A 188 4.30 4.21 13.88
C SER A 188 4.26 4.81 15.28
N THR A 189 4.24 6.13 15.36
CA THR A 189 4.07 6.84 16.65
C THR A 189 2.61 6.89 17.10
N GLY A 190 1.67 6.53 16.21
CA GLY A 190 0.27 6.94 16.36
C GLY A 190 0.11 8.46 16.26
N PHE A 191 -1.12 8.95 16.39
CA PHE A 191 -1.34 10.39 16.38
C PHE A 191 -0.75 11.07 17.62
N ILE A 192 0.12 12.05 17.39
CA ILE A 192 0.69 12.93 18.41
C ILE A 192 -0.19 14.18 18.45
N ASN A 193 -0.86 14.43 19.60
CA ASN A 193 -1.79 15.56 19.80
C ASN A 193 -2.92 15.61 18.73
N ASP A 194 -3.39 14.46 18.26
CA ASP A 194 -4.44 14.31 17.24
C ASP A 194 -4.17 15.06 15.92
N LYS A 195 -2.89 15.32 15.60
CA LYS A 195 -2.51 16.12 14.43
C LYS A 195 -1.45 15.49 13.55
N PHE A 196 -0.49 14.79 14.11
CA PHE A 196 0.67 14.27 13.39
C PHE A 196 0.92 12.81 13.71
N GLU A 197 1.21 12.03 12.70
CA GLU A 197 1.77 10.70 12.82
C GLU A 197 3.11 10.67 12.11
N LEU A 198 4.08 9.99 12.72
CA LEU A 198 5.31 9.61 12.05
C LEU A 198 5.34 8.10 11.95
N SER A 199 5.35 7.59 10.73
CA SER A 199 5.50 6.17 10.47
C SER A 199 6.60 5.93 9.46
N GLY A 200 7.20 4.76 9.52
CA GLY A 200 8.24 4.35 8.59
C GLY A 200 8.45 2.86 8.59
N ARG A 201 8.99 2.35 7.47
CA ARG A 201 9.35 0.95 7.30
C ARG A 201 10.65 0.83 6.53
N LEU A 202 11.47 -0.12 6.95
CA LEU A 202 12.67 -0.56 6.26
C LEU A 202 12.55 -2.06 6.00
N SER A 203 12.78 -2.47 4.78
CA SER A 203 12.82 -3.88 4.36
C SER A 203 14.09 -4.17 3.62
#